data_dbe6cc89f0145fdd0c0fe2ca1e06696c
#
_entry.id   dbe6cc89f0145fdd0c0fe2ca1e06696c
#
_cell.length_a   1.000
_cell.length_b   1.000
_cell.length_c   1.000
_cell.angle_alpha   90.00
_cell.angle_beta   90.00
_cell.angle_gamma   90.00
#
_symmetry.space_group_name_H-M   'P 1'
#
loop_
_entity.id
_entity.type
_entity.pdbx_description
1 polymer ?
#
loop_
_entity_poly.entity_id
_entity_poly.type
_entity_poly.pdbx_seq_one_letter_code
_entity_poly.pdbx_strand_id
1 'polypeptide(L)'
;MPKWRSSSWSDLPLCTPVPTVRAGSLPAPDPVLQGLTPALRRIAICLQYDGAVFHGWQRQTSFASVQETLEGAIESLETHRPVRAVAAGRTDTGVHAAGQVVHFDTAGPIPPDRWARALNGRLPTCVRVLAASEVPSDWHACFSATYRRYRYTIYNARTPNLFLAPWCWHRYQLQLAEGLMEDVLADLVGEHDFSAFQRAGSRRSHARTTIQAVRIRREGDLVVTELQASGFLYGMVRLLMGQLVAVGEGRLDPDAFRERWRRRQRHAVKEAAPPHGLCLLRVGYPHNPFMQPACYDGQPQFRLGFSDPSPTWHPLSTELGCQG
;
A
#
# COMPACT_ATOMS: atom_id res chain seq x y z
N MET A 1 -30.54 13.76 -34.56
CA MET A 1 -29.99 13.80 -33.18
C MET A 1 -30.85 12.91 -32.28
N PRO A 2 -30.41 11.75 -31.87
CA PRO A 2 -31.13 10.92 -30.92
C PRO A 2 -30.83 11.34 -29.51
N LYS A 3 -31.86 11.58 -28.71
CA LYS A 3 -31.81 11.90 -27.29
C LYS A 3 -31.44 10.66 -26.50
N TRP A 4 -30.29 10.65 -25.82
CA TRP A 4 -29.92 9.66 -24.81
C TRP A 4 -30.77 9.86 -23.56
N ARG A 5 -31.56 8.85 -23.19
CA ARG A 5 -32.27 8.82 -21.91
C ARG A 5 -31.28 8.34 -20.83
N SER A 6 -31.17 9.11 -19.76
CA SER A 6 -30.46 8.71 -18.55
C SER A 6 -31.24 7.61 -17.85
N SER A 7 -30.73 6.36 -17.88
CA SER A 7 -31.20 5.30 -17.01
C SER A 7 -30.54 5.44 -15.64
N SER A 8 -31.35 5.57 -14.61
CA SER A 8 -30.94 5.61 -13.22
C SER A 8 -30.50 4.22 -12.76
N TRP A 9 -29.47 4.15 -11.93
CA TRP A 9 -28.87 2.93 -11.37
C TRP A 9 -29.75 2.25 -10.29
N SER A 10 -31.05 2.51 -10.24
CA SER A 10 -31.99 2.02 -9.22
C SER A 10 -32.64 0.66 -9.52
N ASP A 11 -32.36 0.02 -10.66
CA ASP A 11 -33.11 -1.17 -11.12
C ASP A 11 -32.29 -2.48 -11.13
N LEU A 12 -31.38 -2.65 -10.19
CA LEU A 12 -30.78 -3.97 -9.93
C LEU A 12 -31.62 -4.70 -8.88
N PRO A 13 -32.03 -5.97 -9.14
CA PRO A 13 -32.88 -6.71 -8.21
C PRO A 13 -32.17 -6.96 -6.89
N LEU A 14 -32.82 -6.59 -5.79
CA LEU A 14 -32.43 -6.92 -4.44
C LEU A 14 -32.34 -8.45 -4.28
N CYS A 15 -31.22 -8.93 -3.79
CA CYS A 15 -31.04 -10.33 -3.40
C CYS A 15 -32.16 -10.76 -2.45
N THR A 16 -32.91 -11.78 -2.85
CA THR A 16 -33.88 -12.46 -2.01
C THR A 16 -33.18 -13.10 -0.80
N PRO A 17 -33.76 -13.02 0.40
CA PRO A 17 -33.16 -13.65 1.58
C PRO A 17 -33.21 -15.16 1.48
N VAL A 18 -32.11 -15.81 1.81
CA VAL A 18 -31.96 -17.26 1.89
C VAL A 18 -32.86 -17.75 3.04
N PRO A 19 -33.65 -18.82 2.87
CA PRO A 19 -34.55 -19.34 3.91
C PRO A 19 -33.75 -19.85 5.10
N THR A 20 -34.14 -19.41 6.30
CA THR A 20 -33.60 -19.84 7.59
C THR A 20 -33.87 -21.31 7.81
N VAL A 21 -32.85 -22.14 7.77
CA VAL A 21 -32.92 -23.53 8.21
C VAL A 21 -33.02 -23.55 9.72
N ARG A 22 -34.07 -24.14 10.28
CA ARG A 22 -34.23 -24.36 11.72
C ARG A 22 -33.06 -25.17 12.25
N ALA A 23 -32.37 -24.62 13.23
CA ALA A 23 -31.32 -25.30 13.98
C ALA A 23 -31.94 -26.49 14.75
N GLY A 24 -31.61 -27.71 14.31
CA GLY A 24 -31.77 -28.91 15.14
C GLY A 24 -30.77 -28.82 16.29
N SER A 25 -31.20 -29.18 17.50
CA SER A 25 -30.38 -29.24 18.69
C SER A 25 -29.20 -30.20 18.49
N LEU A 26 -27.98 -29.65 18.46
CA LEU A 26 -26.74 -30.44 18.49
C LEU A 26 -26.61 -31.04 19.90
N PRO A 27 -26.13 -32.30 20.02
CA PRO A 27 -25.83 -32.90 21.32
C PRO A 27 -24.77 -32.08 22.04
N ALA A 28 -24.88 -32.00 23.38
CA ALA A 28 -23.92 -31.30 24.24
C ALA A 28 -22.50 -31.85 24.01
N PRO A 29 -21.48 -30.97 23.91
CA PRO A 29 -20.12 -31.42 23.73
C PRO A 29 -19.63 -32.21 24.96
N ASP A 30 -18.88 -33.30 24.69
CA ASP A 30 -18.27 -34.16 25.72
C ASP A 30 -17.42 -33.34 26.70
N PRO A 31 -17.57 -33.54 28.01
CA PRO A 31 -16.85 -32.78 29.04
C PRO A 31 -15.31 -32.99 29.05
N VAL A 32 -14.79 -33.99 28.32
CA VAL A 32 -13.33 -34.27 28.24
C VAL A 32 -12.58 -33.27 27.34
N LEU A 33 -13.26 -32.49 26.50
CA LEU A 33 -12.63 -31.48 25.60
C LEU A 33 -12.57 -30.07 26.18
N GLN A 34 -13.00 -29.84 27.42
CA GLN A 34 -13.06 -28.49 28.03
C GLN A 34 -11.73 -27.95 28.58
N GLY A 35 -10.57 -28.59 28.32
CA GLY A 35 -9.30 -28.22 28.95
C GLY A 35 -8.18 -27.71 28.03
N LEU A 36 -8.28 -27.81 26.72
CA LEU A 36 -7.22 -27.39 25.80
C LEU A 36 -7.66 -26.17 25.01
N THR A 37 -7.39 -24.98 25.55
CA THR A 37 -7.38 -23.77 24.70
C THR A 37 -6.29 -24.00 23.65
N PRO A 38 -6.60 -24.10 22.34
CA PRO A 38 -5.58 -24.32 21.32
C PRO A 38 -4.55 -23.19 21.39
N ALA A 39 -3.28 -23.55 21.35
CA ALA A 39 -2.18 -22.59 21.40
C ALA A 39 -2.34 -21.59 20.24
N LEU A 40 -2.25 -20.30 20.56
CA LEU A 40 -2.28 -19.26 19.54
C LEU A 40 -1.02 -19.32 18.69
N ARG A 41 -1.20 -19.36 17.39
CA ARG A 41 -0.13 -19.24 16.39
C ARG A 41 -0.17 -17.83 15.80
N ARG A 42 1.00 -17.24 15.55
CA ARG A 42 1.11 -15.95 14.88
C ARG A 42 1.34 -16.13 13.39
N ILE A 43 0.46 -15.59 12.59
CA ILE A 43 0.55 -15.61 11.14
C ILE A 43 0.95 -14.22 10.64
N ALA A 44 2.03 -14.14 9.87
CA ALA A 44 2.41 -12.98 9.08
C ALA A 44 1.88 -13.15 7.66
N ILE A 45 1.33 -12.07 7.09
CA ILE A 45 0.89 -12.02 5.69
C ILE A 45 1.50 -10.80 5.00
N CYS A 46 1.87 -10.99 3.72
CA CYS A 46 2.18 -9.90 2.81
C CYS A 46 0.99 -9.65 1.90
N LEU A 47 0.55 -8.40 1.79
CA LEU A 47 -0.62 -8.06 0.98
C LEU A 47 -0.42 -6.78 0.17
N GLN A 48 -1.17 -6.69 -0.92
CA GLN A 48 -1.30 -5.48 -1.74
C GLN A 48 -2.75 -4.99 -1.72
N TYR A 49 -2.93 -3.69 -1.88
CA TYR A 49 -4.25 -3.09 -2.00
C TYR A 49 -4.26 -1.79 -2.80
N ASP A 50 -5.37 -1.59 -3.49
CA ASP A 50 -5.74 -0.30 -4.05
C ASP A 50 -6.28 0.59 -2.92
N GLY A 51 -5.54 1.65 -2.58
CA GLY A 51 -5.90 2.57 -1.51
C GLY A 51 -7.04 3.52 -1.88
N ALA A 52 -7.34 3.70 -3.17
CA ALA A 52 -8.34 4.69 -3.63
C ALA A 52 -9.74 4.44 -3.06
N VAL A 53 -10.09 3.18 -2.81
CA VAL A 53 -11.40 2.77 -2.28
C VAL A 53 -11.48 2.76 -0.75
N PHE A 54 -10.38 3.09 -0.06
CA PHE A 54 -10.30 3.02 1.40
C PHE A 54 -9.95 4.37 2.03
N HIS A 55 -10.47 4.59 3.23
CA HIS A 55 -10.08 5.71 4.08
C HIS A 55 -8.82 5.39 4.91
N GLY A 56 -7.84 4.73 4.26
CA GLY A 56 -6.57 4.33 4.80
C GLY A 56 -6.58 2.94 5.46
N TRP A 57 -5.47 2.63 6.12
CA TRP A 57 -5.31 1.33 6.77
C TRP A 57 -6.21 1.16 7.99
N GLN A 58 -6.19 2.13 8.90
CA GLN A 58 -6.75 1.99 10.24
C GLN A 58 -8.27 1.93 10.26
N ARG A 59 -8.83 0.94 10.98
CA ARG A 59 -10.28 0.84 11.26
C ARG A 59 -10.83 2.14 11.83
N GLN A 60 -11.98 2.56 11.32
CA GLN A 60 -12.72 3.77 11.69
C GLN A 60 -14.21 3.46 11.76
N THR A 61 -14.96 4.26 12.52
CA THR A 61 -16.39 3.99 12.79
C THR A 61 -17.28 4.18 11.56
N SER A 62 -16.90 5.10 10.65
CA SER A 62 -17.81 5.57 9.59
C SER A 62 -17.32 5.32 8.17
N PHE A 63 -16.14 4.74 8.01
CA PHE A 63 -15.50 4.62 6.69
C PHE A 63 -14.80 3.28 6.51
N ALA A 64 -14.93 2.70 5.31
CA ALA A 64 -14.24 1.48 4.95
C ALA A 64 -12.71 1.62 5.08
N SER A 65 -12.07 0.67 5.73
CA SER A 65 -10.63 0.62 5.93
C SER A 65 -10.08 -0.75 5.52
N VAL A 66 -8.80 -0.79 5.14
CA VAL A 66 -8.13 -2.04 4.77
C VAL A 66 -8.11 -3.01 5.96
N GLN A 67 -7.85 -2.50 7.18
CA GLN A 67 -7.81 -3.29 8.40
C GLN A 67 -9.13 -4.00 8.67
N GLU A 68 -10.24 -3.28 8.63
CA GLU A 68 -11.58 -3.84 8.86
C GLU A 68 -11.95 -4.89 7.82
N THR A 69 -11.67 -4.61 6.53
CA THR A 69 -11.90 -5.56 5.44
C THR A 69 -11.11 -6.85 5.64
N LEU A 70 -9.83 -6.73 6.03
CA LEU A 70 -8.98 -7.89 6.31
C LEU A 70 -9.43 -8.67 7.54
N GLU A 71 -9.71 -7.98 8.64
CA GLU A 71 -10.18 -8.60 9.90
C GLU A 71 -11.49 -9.37 9.65
N GLY A 72 -12.46 -8.79 8.94
CA GLY A 72 -13.69 -9.47 8.57
C GLY A 72 -13.48 -10.72 7.71
N ALA A 73 -12.50 -10.67 6.77
CA ALA A 73 -12.13 -11.85 5.99
C ALA A 73 -11.51 -12.95 6.85
N ILE A 74 -10.64 -12.61 7.80
CA ILE A 74 -10.04 -13.57 8.73
C ILE A 74 -11.12 -14.16 9.65
N GLU A 75 -11.98 -13.33 10.24
CA GLU A 75 -13.07 -13.75 11.12
C GLU A 75 -14.08 -14.67 10.42
N SER A 76 -14.30 -14.50 9.12
CA SER A 76 -15.15 -15.39 8.33
C SER A 76 -14.57 -16.79 8.13
N LEU A 77 -13.26 -16.96 8.32
CA LEU A 77 -12.53 -18.24 8.23
C LEU A 77 -12.31 -18.88 9.60
N GLU A 78 -12.27 -18.06 10.64
CA GLU A 78 -12.10 -18.45 12.03
C GLU A 78 -13.42 -18.27 12.76
N THR A 79 -14.21 -19.32 12.90
CA THR A 79 -15.48 -19.26 13.58
C THR A 79 -15.35 -18.61 14.96
N HIS A 80 -15.83 -17.34 15.08
CA HIS A 80 -16.27 -16.68 16.30
C HIS A 80 -15.24 -16.01 17.22
N ARG A 81 -14.02 -15.71 16.77
CA ARG A 81 -13.10 -14.89 17.57
C ARG A 81 -12.82 -13.55 16.88
N PRO A 82 -12.96 -12.41 17.59
CA PRO A 82 -12.49 -11.13 17.06
C PRO A 82 -10.99 -11.19 16.80
N VAL A 83 -10.59 -10.88 15.59
CA VAL A 83 -9.17 -10.88 15.18
C VAL A 83 -8.67 -9.46 15.10
N ARG A 84 -7.48 -9.21 15.60
CA ARG A 84 -6.80 -7.92 15.45
C ARG A 84 -5.63 -8.06 14.49
N ALA A 85 -5.74 -7.43 13.33
CA ALA A 85 -4.68 -7.33 12.34
C ALA A 85 -3.77 -6.12 12.63
N VAL A 86 -2.46 -6.38 12.76
CA VAL A 86 -1.46 -5.36 13.09
C VAL A 86 -0.50 -5.16 11.91
N ALA A 87 -0.54 -3.99 11.27
CA ALA A 87 0.30 -3.67 10.12
C ALA A 87 1.69 -3.16 10.50
N ALA A 88 2.65 -3.34 9.61
CA ALA A 88 3.99 -2.79 9.69
C ALA A 88 4.02 -1.26 9.64
N GLY A 89 3.06 -0.65 8.95
CA GLY A 89 2.89 0.79 8.87
C GLY A 89 1.47 1.16 8.44
N ARG A 90 0.92 2.22 9.00
CA ARG A 90 -0.37 2.75 8.56
C ARG A 90 -0.18 3.52 7.28
N THR A 91 -1.11 3.40 6.35
CA THR A 91 -1.22 4.24 5.15
C THR A 91 -2.38 5.21 5.31
N ASP A 92 -2.23 6.42 4.77
CA ASP A 92 -3.28 7.44 4.75
C ASP A 92 -4.41 7.05 3.78
N THR A 93 -5.54 7.74 3.87
CA THR A 93 -6.64 7.66 2.90
C THR A 93 -6.11 7.81 1.47
N GLY A 94 -6.48 6.90 0.58
CA GLY A 94 -6.11 6.91 -0.83
C GLY A 94 -4.68 6.46 -1.14
N VAL A 95 -3.87 6.06 -0.14
CA VAL A 95 -2.50 5.58 -0.34
C VAL A 95 -2.51 4.07 -0.61
N HIS A 96 -1.84 3.66 -1.68
CA HIS A 96 -1.72 2.26 -2.11
C HIS A 96 -0.65 1.50 -1.34
N ALA A 97 -0.69 0.18 -1.43
CA ALA A 97 0.41 -0.69 -1.01
C ALA A 97 0.60 -1.85 -1.99
N ALA A 98 1.84 -2.15 -2.32
CA ALA A 98 2.26 -3.32 -3.10
C ALA A 98 2.87 -4.41 -2.21
N GLY A 99 3.28 -4.06 -0.99
CA GLY A 99 3.94 -4.98 -0.05
C GLY A 99 3.74 -4.58 1.41
N GLN A 100 2.50 -4.37 1.84
CA GLN A 100 2.17 -4.21 3.26
C GLN A 100 2.36 -5.54 3.96
N VAL A 101 2.90 -5.53 5.17
CA VAL A 101 3.02 -6.71 6.01
C VAL A 101 2.17 -6.55 7.26
N VAL A 102 1.47 -7.62 7.61
CA VAL A 102 0.53 -7.66 8.72
C VAL A 102 0.72 -8.94 9.49
N HIS A 103 0.51 -8.92 10.81
CA HIS A 103 0.35 -10.15 11.58
C HIS A 103 -0.98 -10.16 12.31
N PHE A 104 -1.43 -11.37 12.61
CA PHE A 104 -2.56 -11.65 13.50
C PHE A 104 -2.33 -12.98 14.21
N ASP A 105 -3.02 -13.18 15.33
CA ASP A 105 -2.95 -14.41 16.09
C ASP A 105 -4.22 -15.25 15.82
N THR A 106 -4.03 -16.56 15.64
CA THR A 106 -5.07 -17.53 15.30
C THR A 106 -4.95 -18.79 16.14
N ALA A 107 -6.07 -19.38 16.50
CA ALA A 107 -6.17 -20.73 17.06
C ALA A 107 -6.72 -21.73 16.02
N GLY A 108 -7.04 -21.27 14.82
CA GLY A 108 -7.67 -22.07 13.77
C GLY A 108 -6.73 -23.10 13.14
N PRO A 109 -7.29 -24.08 12.44
CA PRO A 109 -6.54 -25.21 11.88
C PRO A 109 -5.89 -24.91 10.54
N ILE A 110 -6.12 -23.73 9.93
CA ILE A 110 -5.65 -23.39 8.58
C ILE A 110 -4.11 -23.42 8.56
N PRO A 111 -3.48 -24.25 7.69
CA PRO A 111 -2.02 -24.28 7.54
C PRO A 111 -1.48 -22.93 7.07
N PRO A 112 -0.26 -22.52 7.48
CA PRO A 112 0.30 -21.21 7.16
C PRO A 112 0.33 -20.90 5.66
N ASP A 113 0.69 -21.87 4.82
CA ASP A 113 0.76 -21.77 3.36
C ASP A 113 -0.60 -21.63 2.68
N ARG A 114 -1.68 -21.98 3.36
CA ARG A 114 -3.06 -21.91 2.82
C ARG A 114 -3.75 -20.59 3.08
N TRP A 115 -3.27 -19.78 4.02
CA TRP A 115 -3.89 -18.52 4.39
C TRP A 115 -4.05 -17.55 3.22
N ALA A 116 -3.02 -17.42 2.36
CA ALA A 116 -3.11 -16.53 1.21
C ALA A 116 -4.28 -16.89 0.27
N ARG A 117 -4.43 -18.19 -0.02
CA ARG A 117 -5.53 -18.68 -0.87
C ARG A 117 -6.89 -18.52 -0.18
N ALA A 118 -6.98 -18.87 1.10
CA ALA A 118 -8.22 -18.78 1.87
C ALA A 118 -8.72 -17.33 1.97
N LEU A 119 -7.84 -16.39 2.29
CA LEU A 119 -8.17 -14.98 2.39
C LEU A 119 -8.54 -14.37 1.04
N ASN A 120 -7.83 -14.72 -0.04
CA ASN A 120 -8.14 -14.22 -1.37
C ASN A 120 -9.52 -14.67 -1.91
N GLY A 121 -10.08 -15.74 -1.36
CA GLY A 121 -11.44 -16.17 -1.63
C GLY A 121 -12.52 -15.37 -0.87
N ARG A 122 -12.12 -14.53 0.09
CA ARG A 122 -13.03 -13.72 0.93
C ARG A 122 -12.86 -12.22 0.73
N LEU A 123 -11.66 -11.81 0.32
CA LEU A 123 -11.31 -10.41 0.13
C LEU A 123 -11.87 -9.85 -1.19
N PRO A 124 -12.27 -8.58 -1.22
CA PRO A 124 -12.65 -7.90 -2.45
C PRO A 124 -11.45 -7.81 -3.42
N THR A 125 -11.72 -7.55 -4.70
CA THR A 125 -10.69 -7.50 -5.76
C THR A 125 -9.60 -6.45 -5.52
N CYS A 126 -9.89 -5.42 -4.77
CA CYS A 126 -8.97 -4.33 -4.42
C CYS A 126 -7.98 -4.68 -3.29
N VAL A 127 -8.07 -5.87 -2.67
CA VAL A 127 -7.12 -6.38 -1.68
C VAL A 127 -6.70 -7.80 -2.04
N ARG A 128 -5.39 -8.07 -2.05
CA ARG A 128 -4.85 -9.42 -2.32
C ARG A 128 -3.71 -9.75 -1.37
N VAL A 129 -3.77 -10.94 -0.79
CA VAL A 129 -2.68 -11.55 -0.02
C VAL A 129 -1.75 -12.27 -0.96
N LEU A 130 -0.46 -11.93 -0.91
CA LEU A 130 0.59 -12.46 -1.78
C LEU A 130 1.27 -13.69 -1.17
N ALA A 131 1.49 -13.64 0.15
CA ALA A 131 2.16 -14.69 0.91
C ALA A 131 1.67 -14.72 2.35
N ALA A 132 1.79 -15.87 2.98
CA ALA A 132 1.56 -16.07 4.40
C ALA A 132 2.60 -17.01 4.99
N SER A 133 2.95 -16.81 6.24
CA SER A 133 3.89 -17.66 6.98
C SER A 133 3.58 -17.62 8.47
N GLU A 134 3.87 -18.70 9.17
CA GLU A 134 3.89 -18.70 10.62
C GLU A 134 5.19 -18.06 11.11
N VAL A 135 5.10 -17.26 12.15
CA VAL A 135 6.25 -16.56 12.74
C VAL A 135 6.24 -16.73 14.26
N PRO A 136 7.39 -16.57 14.93
CA PRO A 136 7.45 -16.62 16.38
C PRO A 136 6.46 -15.69 17.06
N SER A 137 5.98 -16.06 18.25
CA SER A 137 4.95 -15.30 18.98
C SER A 137 5.40 -13.88 19.41
N ASP A 138 6.70 -13.66 19.53
CA ASP A 138 7.34 -12.37 19.82
C ASP A 138 7.60 -11.52 18.56
N TRP A 139 7.49 -12.11 17.36
CA TRP A 139 7.63 -11.35 16.11
C TRP A 139 6.47 -10.36 15.94
N HIS A 140 6.77 -9.15 15.50
CA HIS A 140 5.80 -8.09 15.36
C HIS A 140 5.96 -7.34 14.04
N ALA A 141 4.91 -7.28 13.20
CA ALA A 141 4.97 -6.68 11.87
C ALA A 141 5.55 -5.26 11.87
N CYS A 142 5.26 -4.45 12.88
CA CYS A 142 5.78 -3.08 12.98
C CYS A 142 7.15 -3.00 13.66
N PHE A 143 7.35 -3.68 14.80
CA PHE A 143 8.55 -3.49 15.63
C PHE A 143 9.73 -4.34 15.17
N SER A 144 9.49 -5.50 14.55
CA SER A 144 10.55 -6.33 13.97
C SER A 144 11.04 -5.81 12.60
N ALA A 145 10.35 -4.83 12.01
CA ALA A 145 10.71 -4.28 10.72
C ALA A 145 11.89 -3.31 10.81
N THR A 146 12.87 -3.50 9.92
CA THR A 146 14.09 -2.68 9.81
C THR A 146 13.92 -1.48 8.90
N TYR A 147 13.02 -1.58 7.90
CA TYR A 147 12.70 -0.45 7.03
C TYR A 147 11.29 -0.54 6.43
N ARG A 148 10.82 0.59 5.89
CA ARG A 148 9.70 0.74 4.97
C ARG A 148 10.21 1.48 3.74
N ARG A 149 9.82 1.00 2.55
CA ARG A 149 10.15 1.67 1.29
C ARG A 149 8.86 2.14 0.64
N TYR A 150 8.82 3.42 0.33
CA TYR A 150 7.73 4.05 -0.41
C TYR A 150 8.20 4.50 -1.77
N ARG A 151 7.29 4.48 -2.74
CA ARG A 151 7.42 5.10 -4.05
C ARG A 151 6.36 6.17 -4.20
N TYR A 152 6.78 7.32 -4.72
CA TYR A 152 5.87 8.34 -5.19
C TYR A 152 6.07 8.52 -6.69
N THR A 153 4.96 8.48 -7.47
CA THR A 153 5.01 8.59 -8.92
C THR A 153 4.30 9.87 -9.36
N ILE A 154 4.99 10.63 -10.20
CA ILE A 154 4.48 11.86 -10.83
C ILE A 154 4.44 11.62 -12.33
N TYR A 155 3.32 11.95 -12.96
CA TYR A 155 3.19 11.99 -14.41
C TYR A 155 3.36 13.44 -14.88
N ASN A 156 4.48 13.72 -15.57
CA ASN A 156 4.94 15.06 -15.91
C ASN A 156 4.84 15.32 -17.43
N ALA A 157 3.71 14.94 -18.02
CA ALA A 157 3.39 15.23 -19.41
C ALA A 157 2.29 16.29 -19.50
N ARG A 158 2.22 16.97 -20.65
CA ARG A 158 1.22 18.01 -20.90
C ARG A 158 -0.20 17.45 -20.96
N THR A 159 -0.38 16.30 -21.61
CA THR A 159 -1.69 15.67 -21.80
C THR A 159 -1.97 14.68 -20.66
N PRO A 160 -3.15 14.75 -20.01
CA PRO A 160 -3.51 13.78 -18.99
C PRO A 160 -3.61 12.36 -19.56
N ASN A 161 -3.27 11.35 -18.74
CA ASN A 161 -3.44 9.94 -19.05
C ASN A 161 -4.40 9.32 -18.05
N LEU A 162 -5.58 8.88 -18.52
CA LEU A 162 -6.64 8.33 -17.69
C LEU A 162 -6.25 7.04 -16.99
N PHE A 163 -5.40 6.21 -17.60
CA PHE A 163 -4.95 4.93 -17.04
C PHE A 163 -3.91 5.12 -15.93
N LEU A 164 -3.20 6.25 -15.94
CA LEU A 164 -2.22 6.58 -14.91
C LEU A 164 -2.82 7.46 -13.79
N ALA A 165 -3.90 8.15 -14.07
CA ALA A 165 -4.52 9.09 -13.12
C ALA A 165 -4.79 8.48 -11.72
N PRO A 166 -5.18 7.19 -11.56
CA PRO A 166 -5.37 6.59 -10.26
C PRO A 166 -4.05 6.31 -9.48
N TRP A 167 -2.88 6.36 -10.15
CA TRP A 167 -1.61 5.87 -9.61
C TRP A 167 -0.49 6.92 -9.61
N CYS A 168 -0.73 8.10 -10.22
CA CYS A 168 0.29 9.13 -10.42
C CYS A 168 -0.27 10.51 -10.16
N TRP A 169 0.53 11.39 -9.59
CA TRP A 169 0.21 12.80 -9.50
C TRP A 169 0.52 13.47 -10.85
N HIS A 170 -0.50 13.91 -11.58
CA HIS A 170 -0.31 14.63 -12.84
C HIS A 170 0.14 16.06 -12.59
N ARG A 171 1.36 16.42 -13.09
CA ARG A 171 1.95 17.76 -13.03
C ARG A 171 2.42 18.15 -14.43
N TYR A 172 1.71 19.08 -15.06
CA TYR A 172 1.89 19.42 -16.47
C TYR A 172 2.39 20.86 -16.71
N GLN A 173 2.29 21.74 -15.72
CA GLN A 173 2.57 23.17 -15.90
C GLN A 173 4.04 23.43 -16.20
N LEU A 174 4.92 22.74 -15.54
CA LEU A 174 6.37 22.90 -15.66
C LEU A 174 7.06 21.54 -15.74
N GLN A 175 8.12 21.47 -16.51
CA GLN A 175 9.03 20.35 -16.47
C GLN A 175 9.74 20.33 -15.12
N LEU A 176 9.71 19.20 -14.45
CA LEU A 176 10.38 19.06 -13.15
C LEU A 176 11.88 18.97 -13.34
N ALA A 177 12.63 19.74 -12.56
CA ALA A 177 14.10 19.68 -12.49
C ALA A 177 14.51 18.62 -11.45
N GLU A 178 14.60 17.35 -11.88
CA GLU A 178 14.90 16.20 -11.02
C GLU A 178 16.23 16.33 -10.30
N GLY A 179 17.23 16.92 -10.95
CA GLY A 179 18.55 17.14 -10.36
C GLY A 179 18.47 18.01 -9.10
N LEU A 180 17.67 19.07 -9.12
CA LEU A 180 17.46 19.92 -7.93
C LEU A 180 16.67 19.18 -6.84
N MET A 181 15.69 18.35 -7.23
CA MET A 181 14.94 17.52 -6.29
C MET A 181 15.84 16.47 -5.64
N GLU A 182 16.73 15.82 -6.41
CA GLU A 182 17.67 14.81 -5.93
C GLU A 182 18.69 15.41 -4.96
N ASP A 183 19.22 16.59 -5.29
CA ASP A 183 20.19 17.30 -4.48
C ASP A 183 19.66 17.59 -3.05
N VAL A 184 18.46 18.17 -2.95
CA VAL A 184 17.86 18.43 -1.62
C VAL A 184 17.39 17.16 -0.91
N LEU A 185 17.04 16.11 -1.67
CA LEU A 185 16.61 14.84 -1.09
C LEU A 185 17.80 14.06 -0.51
N ALA A 186 18.97 14.15 -1.13
CA ALA A 186 20.20 13.51 -0.68
C ALA A 186 20.61 14.01 0.73
N ASP A 187 20.39 15.28 1.03
CA ASP A 187 20.66 15.87 2.34
C ASP A 187 19.86 15.23 3.50
N LEU A 188 18.72 14.61 3.18
CA LEU A 188 17.85 13.99 4.17
C LEU A 188 18.29 12.58 4.59
N VAL A 189 19.32 12.01 3.94
CA VAL A 189 19.86 10.69 4.30
C VAL A 189 20.54 10.78 5.66
N GLY A 190 20.27 9.79 6.52
CA GLY A 190 20.75 9.75 7.88
C GLY A 190 19.65 9.92 8.91
N GLU A 191 20.05 10.03 10.18
CA GLU A 191 19.14 10.25 11.30
C GLU A 191 18.93 11.74 11.54
N HIS A 192 17.69 12.20 11.37
CA HIS A 192 17.33 13.60 11.51
C HIS A 192 15.98 13.77 12.21
N ASP A 193 15.71 15.01 12.63
CA ASP A 193 14.41 15.46 13.09
C ASP A 193 13.57 15.92 11.89
N PHE A 194 12.49 15.22 11.64
CA PHE A 194 11.55 15.50 10.54
C PHE A 194 10.25 16.16 11.00
N SER A 195 10.26 16.87 12.14
CA SER A 195 9.06 17.54 12.67
C SER A 195 8.45 18.56 11.69
N ALA A 196 9.26 19.15 10.79
CA ALA A 196 8.77 20.00 9.70
C ALA A 196 7.78 19.26 8.78
N PHE A 197 7.98 17.97 8.58
CA PHE A 197 7.16 17.10 7.72
C PHE A 197 6.20 16.21 8.51
N GLN A 198 5.85 16.57 9.73
CA GLN A 198 4.90 15.82 10.55
C GLN A 198 3.52 16.46 10.51
N ARG A 199 2.50 15.69 10.11
CA ARG A 199 1.12 16.15 10.09
C ARG A 199 0.55 16.31 11.51
N ALA A 200 -0.40 17.22 11.68
CA ALA A 200 -1.13 17.39 12.95
C ALA A 200 -1.83 16.09 13.36
N GLY A 201 -1.95 15.84 14.67
CA GLY A 201 -2.58 14.63 15.20
C GLY A 201 -1.66 13.40 15.30
N SER A 202 -0.37 13.55 15.03
CA SER A 202 0.60 12.48 15.31
C SER A 202 0.70 12.20 16.81
N ARG A 203 0.56 10.92 17.19
CA ARG A 203 0.73 10.46 18.59
C ARG A 203 2.17 10.07 18.93
N ARG A 204 3.11 10.28 18.00
CA ARG A 204 4.51 9.91 18.23
C ARG A 204 5.16 10.91 19.18
N SER A 205 5.91 10.43 20.18
CA SER A 205 6.60 11.26 21.17
C SER A 205 7.79 12.02 20.62
N HIS A 206 8.36 11.55 19.49
CA HIS A 206 9.50 12.19 18.82
C HIS A 206 9.34 12.17 17.31
N ALA A 207 9.97 13.14 16.65
CA ALA A 207 9.97 13.26 15.19
C ALA A 207 11.27 12.79 14.52
N ARG A 208 12.17 12.15 15.28
CA ARG A 208 13.44 11.62 14.76
C ARG A 208 13.19 10.29 14.06
N THR A 209 13.80 10.15 12.87
CA THR A 209 13.81 8.90 12.10
C THR A 209 15.03 8.87 11.19
N THR A 210 15.40 7.69 10.69
CA THR A 210 16.55 7.52 9.81
C THR A 210 16.07 7.24 8.40
N ILE A 211 16.34 8.16 7.47
CA ILE A 211 16.23 7.87 6.03
C ILE A 211 17.50 7.11 5.63
N GLN A 212 17.31 5.88 5.14
CA GLN A 212 18.40 4.96 4.81
C GLN A 212 18.85 5.05 3.36
N ALA A 213 17.90 5.35 2.46
CA ALA A 213 18.16 5.51 1.04
C ALA A 213 17.07 6.35 0.37
N VAL A 214 17.49 7.09 -0.65
CA VAL A 214 16.62 7.90 -1.50
C VAL A 214 17.03 7.70 -2.96
N ARG A 215 16.09 7.86 -3.87
CA ARG A 215 16.34 7.82 -5.31
C ARG A 215 15.28 8.62 -6.04
N ILE A 216 15.70 9.41 -7.02
CA ILE A 216 14.81 10.02 -8.02
C ILE A 216 15.27 9.55 -9.40
N ARG A 217 14.34 9.26 -10.28
CA ARG A 217 14.62 8.94 -11.68
C ARG A 217 13.46 9.38 -12.57
N ARG A 218 13.79 9.78 -13.78
CA ARG A 218 12.82 9.98 -14.85
C ARG A 218 12.82 8.76 -15.76
N GLU A 219 11.62 8.28 -16.09
CA GLU A 219 11.38 7.23 -17.07
C GLU A 219 10.32 7.76 -18.06
N GLY A 220 10.77 8.34 -19.18
CA GLY A 220 9.90 9.08 -20.08
C GLY A 220 9.20 10.24 -19.35
N ASP A 221 7.88 10.25 -19.36
CA ASP A 221 7.08 11.27 -18.68
C ASP A 221 6.83 10.97 -17.19
N LEU A 222 7.36 9.87 -16.66
CA LEU A 222 7.23 9.53 -15.24
C LEU A 222 8.45 10.00 -14.45
N VAL A 223 8.22 10.76 -13.39
CA VAL A 223 9.23 11.05 -12.36
C VAL A 223 8.90 10.21 -11.13
N VAL A 224 9.83 9.32 -10.80
CA VAL A 224 9.66 8.33 -9.73
C VAL A 224 10.63 8.64 -8.61
N THR A 225 10.08 8.85 -7.41
CA THR A 225 10.85 9.05 -6.19
C THR A 225 10.67 7.86 -5.26
N GLU A 226 11.77 7.28 -4.79
CA GLU A 226 11.77 6.23 -3.77
C GLU A 226 12.47 6.68 -2.51
N LEU A 227 11.85 6.37 -1.36
CA LEU A 227 12.40 6.65 -0.04
C LEU A 227 12.35 5.37 0.80
N GLN A 228 13.46 5.05 1.43
CA GLN A 228 13.56 3.99 2.43
C GLN A 228 13.96 4.58 3.77
N ALA A 229 13.24 4.23 4.83
CA ALA A 229 13.51 4.69 6.18
C ALA A 229 13.19 3.62 7.23
N SER A 230 13.78 3.73 8.41
CA SER A 230 13.44 2.90 9.57
C SER A 230 11.97 3.06 9.99
N GLY A 231 11.40 4.23 9.72
CA GLY A 231 9.99 4.55 9.92
C GLY A 231 9.66 5.91 9.32
N PHE A 232 8.38 6.18 9.11
CA PHE A 232 7.90 7.47 8.63
C PHE A 232 6.93 8.07 9.64
N LEU A 233 6.91 9.40 9.73
CA LEU A 233 5.93 10.14 10.51
C LEU A 233 4.60 10.19 9.75
N TYR A 234 3.52 10.49 10.45
CA TYR A 234 2.20 10.63 9.84
C TYR A 234 2.20 11.72 8.76
N GLY A 235 1.86 11.34 7.54
CA GLY A 235 1.83 12.21 6.36
C GLY A 235 3.20 12.69 5.84
N MET A 236 4.32 12.22 6.42
CA MET A 236 5.68 12.69 6.14
C MET A 236 6.03 12.63 4.64
N VAL A 237 5.86 11.48 4.01
CA VAL A 237 6.25 11.31 2.59
C VAL A 237 5.47 12.27 1.69
N ARG A 238 4.18 12.45 1.93
CA ARG A 238 3.35 13.35 1.12
C ARG A 238 3.72 14.82 1.30
N LEU A 239 4.00 15.24 2.54
CA LEU A 239 4.48 16.60 2.82
C LEU A 239 5.84 16.85 2.18
N LEU A 240 6.74 15.88 2.27
CA LEU A 240 8.06 15.94 1.64
C LEU A 240 7.93 16.05 0.11
N MET A 241 7.11 15.21 -0.52
CA MET A 241 6.88 15.24 -1.96
C MET A 241 6.25 16.56 -2.45
N GLY A 242 5.35 17.16 -1.66
CA GLY A 242 4.80 18.48 -1.98
C GLY A 242 5.89 19.56 -2.04
N GLN A 243 6.84 19.55 -1.11
CA GLN A 243 7.96 20.48 -1.10
C GLN A 243 8.99 20.17 -2.21
N LEU A 244 9.29 18.88 -2.46
CA LEU A 244 10.19 18.46 -3.55
C LEU A 244 9.67 18.89 -4.91
N VAL A 245 8.37 18.72 -5.17
CA VAL A 245 7.76 19.19 -6.43
C VAL A 245 7.85 20.71 -6.54
N ALA A 246 7.65 21.44 -5.45
CA ALA A 246 7.82 22.89 -5.47
C ALA A 246 9.29 23.31 -5.79
N VAL A 247 10.29 22.53 -5.34
CA VAL A 247 11.68 22.71 -5.73
C VAL A 247 11.88 22.39 -7.21
N GLY A 248 11.39 21.24 -7.67
CA GLY A 248 11.49 20.83 -9.08
C GLY A 248 10.82 21.78 -10.07
N GLU A 249 9.78 22.48 -9.65
CA GLU A 249 9.09 23.53 -10.41
C GLU A 249 9.72 24.93 -10.28
N GLY A 250 10.78 25.06 -9.50
CA GLY A 250 11.41 26.38 -9.22
C GLY A 250 10.56 27.33 -8.36
N ARG A 251 9.47 26.86 -7.76
CA ARG A 251 8.60 27.66 -6.86
C ARG A 251 9.16 27.74 -5.43
N LEU A 252 10.07 26.84 -5.07
CA LEU A 252 10.77 26.83 -3.80
C LEU A 252 12.26 26.68 -4.08
N ASP A 253 13.02 27.64 -3.58
CA ASP A 253 14.49 27.59 -3.65
C ASP A 253 15.04 26.41 -2.82
N PRO A 254 16.07 25.67 -3.30
CA PRO A 254 16.68 24.55 -2.58
C PRO A 254 17.16 24.90 -1.17
N ASP A 255 17.75 26.08 -0.97
CA ASP A 255 18.24 26.51 0.35
C ASP A 255 17.07 26.89 1.28
N ALA A 256 15.99 27.47 0.74
CA ALA A 256 14.77 27.69 1.51
C ALA A 256 14.11 26.36 1.93
N PHE A 257 14.17 25.29 1.10
CA PHE A 257 13.76 23.96 1.51
C PHE A 257 14.58 23.45 2.69
N ARG A 258 15.93 23.55 2.59
CA ARG A 258 16.87 23.13 3.64
C ARG A 258 16.63 23.91 4.94
N GLU A 259 16.38 25.19 4.84
CA GLU A 259 16.08 26.05 5.99
C GLU A 259 14.78 25.64 6.68
N ARG A 260 13.68 25.45 5.91
CA ARG A 260 12.39 24.99 6.46
C ARG A 260 12.53 23.70 7.24
N TRP A 261 13.27 22.74 6.71
CA TRP A 261 13.54 21.46 7.37
C TRP A 261 14.41 21.64 8.62
N ARG A 262 15.59 22.24 8.51
CA ARG A 262 16.55 22.40 9.63
C ARG A 262 15.97 23.21 10.78
N ARG A 263 15.22 24.26 10.48
CA ARG A 263 14.54 25.10 11.47
C ARG A 263 13.18 24.55 11.91
N ARG A 264 12.79 23.36 11.46
CA ARG A 264 11.55 22.66 11.84
C ARG A 264 10.30 23.52 11.60
N GLN A 265 10.27 24.27 10.51
CA GLN A 265 9.21 25.24 10.17
C GLN A 265 7.97 24.54 9.64
N ARG A 266 7.27 23.79 10.48
CA ARG A 266 6.08 23.05 10.12
C ARG A 266 4.99 23.94 9.50
N HIS A 267 4.86 25.19 9.96
CA HIS A 267 3.89 26.14 9.43
C HIS A 267 4.15 26.51 7.96
N ALA A 268 5.39 26.39 7.47
CA ALA A 268 5.78 26.62 6.08
C ALA A 268 5.59 25.39 5.19
N VAL A 269 5.38 24.21 5.77
CA VAL A 269 5.19 22.93 5.06
C VAL A 269 3.71 22.54 5.11
N LYS A 270 2.89 23.17 4.25
CA LYS A 270 1.42 23.01 4.28
C LYS A 270 0.89 22.07 3.20
N GLU A 271 1.50 22.09 2.02
CA GLU A 271 1.03 21.37 0.84
C GLU A 271 1.49 19.91 0.89
N ALA A 272 0.54 19.00 1.04
CA ALA A 272 0.79 17.57 0.96
C ALA A 272 0.46 17.08 -0.45
N ALA A 273 1.37 16.33 -1.06
CA ALA A 273 1.13 15.69 -2.35
C ALA A 273 -0.09 14.75 -2.29
N PRO A 274 -0.84 14.59 -3.38
CA PRO A 274 -2.00 13.69 -3.47
C PRO A 274 -1.67 12.26 -3.04
N PRO A 275 -2.60 11.54 -2.37
CA PRO A 275 -2.30 10.21 -1.85
C PRO A 275 -2.14 9.15 -2.92
N HIS A 276 -2.85 9.25 -4.05
CA HIS A 276 -2.87 8.25 -5.11
C HIS A 276 -1.54 8.10 -5.87
N GLY A 277 -0.63 9.08 -5.78
CA GLY A 277 0.74 8.92 -6.28
C GLY A 277 1.65 8.10 -5.34
N LEU A 278 1.21 7.82 -4.10
CA LEU A 278 2.02 7.16 -3.08
C LEU A 278 1.68 5.68 -2.94
N CYS A 279 2.71 4.85 -2.91
CA CYS A 279 2.60 3.41 -2.70
C CYS A 279 3.65 2.90 -1.70
N LEU A 280 3.20 2.16 -0.67
CA LEU A 280 4.10 1.37 0.17
C LEU A 280 4.58 0.15 -0.62
N LEU A 281 5.83 0.17 -1.09
CA LEU A 281 6.37 -0.90 -1.93
C LEU A 281 6.73 -2.14 -1.12
N ARG A 282 7.38 -1.93 0.02
CA ARG A 282 8.03 -3.02 0.75
C ARG A 282 8.26 -2.68 2.22
N VAL A 283 8.19 -3.71 3.05
CA VAL A 283 8.65 -3.69 4.44
C VAL A 283 9.77 -4.71 4.59
N GLY A 284 10.91 -4.29 5.14
CA GLY A 284 12.06 -5.18 5.34
C GLY A 284 12.18 -5.66 6.79
N TYR A 285 12.68 -6.89 6.93
CA TYR A 285 12.95 -7.56 8.20
C TYR A 285 14.35 -8.16 8.18
N PRO A 286 15.01 -8.40 9.34
CA PRO A 286 16.31 -9.06 9.39
C PRO A 286 16.28 -10.45 8.72
N HIS A 287 15.20 -11.19 8.95
CA HIS A 287 14.88 -12.44 8.28
C HIS A 287 13.53 -12.30 7.59
N ASN A 288 13.51 -12.52 6.27
CA ASN A 288 12.25 -12.48 5.52
C ASN A 288 11.33 -13.61 6.02
N PRO A 289 10.13 -13.29 6.54
CA PRO A 289 9.21 -14.31 7.01
C PRO A 289 8.59 -15.14 5.87
N PHE A 290 8.69 -14.68 4.61
CA PHE A 290 8.06 -15.34 3.48
C PHE A 290 9.06 -16.11 2.63
N MET A 291 8.71 -17.34 2.27
CA MET A 291 9.62 -18.25 1.53
C MET A 291 9.85 -17.84 0.07
N GLN A 292 8.96 -17.04 -0.52
CA GLN A 292 9.05 -16.63 -1.93
C GLN A 292 9.50 -15.18 -2.07
N PRO A 293 10.72 -14.92 -2.59
CA PRO A 293 11.22 -13.57 -2.83
C PRO A 293 10.33 -12.74 -3.79
N ALA A 294 9.72 -13.39 -4.78
CA ALA A 294 8.85 -12.74 -5.77
C ALA A 294 7.60 -12.07 -5.18
N CYS A 295 7.09 -12.59 -4.04
CA CYS A 295 5.98 -11.96 -3.34
C CYS A 295 6.36 -10.63 -2.67
N TYR A 296 7.66 -10.40 -2.48
CA TYR A 296 8.18 -9.23 -1.78
C TYR A 296 8.53 -8.07 -2.71
N ASP A 297 8.74 -8.35 -4.00
CA ASP A 297 9.15 -7.40 -5.01
C ASP A 297 8.03 -7.03 -6.00
N GLY A 298 6.77 -7.31 -5.64
CA GLY A 298 5.59 -6.92 -6.40
C GLY A 298 5.49 -5.41 -6.54
N GLN A 299 6.37 -4.83 -7.36
CA GLN A 299 6.40 -3.40 -7.62
C GLN A 299 5.47 -3.10 -8.78
N PRO A 300 4.51 -2.17 -8.64
CA PRO A 300 3.85 -1.62 -9.79
C PRO A 300 4.90 -0.93 -10.67
N GLN A 301 5.27 -1.56 -11.77
CA GLN A 301 6.16 -0.98 -12.77
C GLN A 301 5.28 -0.44 -13.89
N PHE A 302 5.17 0.89 -13.95
CA PHE A 302 4.64 1.55 -15.13
C PHE A 302 5.82 1.86 -16.04
N ARG A 303 5.87 1.27 -17.22
CA ARG A 303 6.79 1.69 -18.28
C ARG A 303 5.98 2.47 -19.30
N LEU A 304 6.17 3.77 -19.33
CA LEU A 304 5.72 4.62 -20.41
C LEU A 304 6.95 4.96 -21.25
N GLY A 305 7.01 4.42 -22.39
CA GLY A 305 8.04 4.82 -23.32
C GLY A 305 8.23 3.78 -24.39
N PHE A 306 7.93 4.15 -25.60
CA PHE A 306 8.53 3.57 -26.79
C PHE A 306 9.94 4.16 -26.90
N SER A 307 10.88 3.64 -26.13
CA SER A 307 12.29 3.99 -26.29
C SER A 307 12.95 3.20 -27.42
N ASP A 308 12.16 2.39 -28.16
CA ASP A 308 12.62 1.69 -29.34
C ASP A 308 11.82 2.16 -30.56
N PRO A 309 12.49 2.82 -31.57
CA PRO A 309 11.82 3.27 -32.79
C PRO A 309 11.39 2.13 -33.70
N SER A 310 11.59 0.88 -33.31
CA SER A 310 11.22 -0.30 -34.14
C SER A 310 10.64 -1.41 -33.26
N PRO A 311 9.31 -1.41 -32.99
CA PRO A 311 8.70 -2.65 -32.54
C PRO A 311 8.76 -3.63 -33.73
N THR A 312 9.73 -4.54 -33.75
CA THR A 312 9.64 -5.72 -34.59
C THR A 312 8.49 -6.58 -34.07
N TRP A 313 7.31 -6.32 -34.57
CA TRP A 313 6.23 -7.27 -34.49
C TRP A 313 6.63 -8.47 -35.31
N HIS A 314 7.08 -9.54 -34.66
CA HIS A 314 7.16 -10.83 -35.31
C HIS A 314 5.72 -11.35 -35.44
N PRO A 315 5.18 -11.50 -36.67
CA PRO A 315 3.92 -12.18 -36.83
C PRO A 315 4.08 -13.60 -36.26
N LEU A 316 3.12 -14.01 -35.42
CA LEU A 316 3.04 -15.41 -35.03
C LEU A 316 3.04 -16.25 -36.31
N SER A 317 4.12 -17.01 -36.55
CA SER A 317 4.20 -17.96 -37.62
C SER A 317 3.11 -19.02 -37.40
N THR A 318 2.04 -18.90 -38.16
CA THR A 318 1.06 -19.96 -38.34
C THR A 318 1.69 -21.02 -39.24
N GLU A 319 2.57 -21.84 -38.70
CA GLU A 319 2.87 -23.14 -39.32
C GLU A 319 1.85 -24.17 -38.82
N LEU A 320 0.67 -24.13 -39.44
CA LEU A 320 -0.16 -25.30 -39.52
C LEU A 320 0.41 -26.17 -40.66
N GLY A 321 1.33 -27.06 -40.30
CA GLY A 321 1.74 -28.14 -41.15
C GLY A 321 0.61 -29.10 -41.41
N CYS A 322 -0.07 -28.95 -42.55
CA CYS A 322 -0.81 -30.06 -43.18
C CYS A 322 0.23 -31.02 -43.74
N GLN A 323 0.42 -32.14 -43.06
CA GLN A 323 0.96 -33.32 -43.73
C GLN A 323 -0.23 -34.22 -44.09
N GLY A 324 -0.29 -34.51 -45.39
CA GLY A 324 -1.23 -35.45 -46.03
C GLY A 324 -0.91 -36.91 -45.71
#